data_ed6f4e441c8d12baf52476c6118cb54f
#
_entry.id   ed6f4e441c8d12baf52476c6118cb54f
#
_cell.length_a   1.000
_cell.length_b   1.000
_cell.length_c   1.000
_cell.angle_alpha   90.00
_cell.angle_beta   90.00
_cell.angle_gamma   90.00
#
_symmetry.space_group_name_H-M   'P 1'
#
loop_
_entity.id
_entity.type
_entity.pdbx_description
1 polymer ?
#
loop_
_entity_poly.entity_id
_entity_poly.type
_entity_poly.pdbx_seq_one_letter_code
_entity_poly.pdbx_strand_id
1 'polypeptide(L)'
;MDTHAFKRSLHHSERYNRRGFGRAEEVAESLEQAYQSGLIGTIRDNGYRLEHGRLNVRLAEAFGFCWGVERAVAMAYETRKHYPSERLWITNEIIHNPSVNDHLREMDVQFIPVEQGVKDFSGVTSGDVVILPAFGATVQEMQLLNERGCHIVDTTCPWVSKVWNTVEKHKKHTFTSIIHGKVKHEETLATSSFAGTYLVVLDLEEAQYVADYILGKGDRDDFIQRFAKACSPGFDPDRDLERLGVANQTTMLKSETEEIGRLFERTMLSKYGPTQLNDHFLAFNTICDATQERQDAMFSLVDEPLDLMVVIGGFNSSNTTHLQEIAVSRGIRSFHIDTPERIDVGTNSIEHKPLAAELCREGDFLPKGPVRVGITSGASTPDRAVEEVIEKLMQLSEN
;
A
#
# COMPACT_ATOMS: atom_id res chain seq x y z
N MET A 1 -8.46 20.28 15.79
CA MET A 1 -7.06 20.74 15.63
C MET A 1 -6.87 21.31 14.23
N ASP A 2 -6.11 22.40 14.08
CA ASP A 2 -5.63 22.89 12.78
C ASP A 2 -4.44 22.02 12.31
N THR A 3 -4.72 21.00 11.50
CA THR A 3 -3.73 20.06 10.97
C THR A 3 -2.68 20.76 10.10
N HIS A 4 -3.07 21.82 9.38
CA HIS A 4 -2.15 22.59 8.54
C HIS A 4 -1.15 23.43 9.37
N ALA A 5 -1.61 24.06 10.46
CA ALA A 5 -0.72 24.76 11.39
C ALA A 5 0.23 23.78 12.09
N PHE A 6 -0.27 22.62 12.50
CA PHE A 6 0.54 21.56 13.10
C PHE A 6 1.63 21.04 12.15
N LYS A 7 1.29 20.72 10.90
CA LYS A 7 2.28 20.29 9.89
C LYS A 7 3.37 21.35 9.69
N ARG A 8 3.00 22.62 9.59
CA ARG A 8 3.98 23.72 9.48
C ARG A 8 4.90 23.79 10.69
N SER A 9 4.39 23.63 11.91
CA SER A 9 5.22 23.64 13.12
C SER A 9 6.20 22.47 13.14
N LEU A 10 5.76 21.26 12.73
CA LEU A 10 6.65 20.11 12.59
C LEU A 10 7.77 20.37 11.59
N HIS A 11 7.46 20.90 10.41
CA HIS A 11 8.47 21.21 9.37
C HIS A 11 9.52 22.23 9.78
N HIS A 12 9.26 23.06 10.80
CA HIS A 12 10.21 24.01 11.37
C HIS A 12 10.95 23.44 12.59
N SER A 13 10.60 22.24 13.04
CA SER A 13 11.25 21.59 14.18
C SER A 13 12.57 20.94 13.76
N GLU A 14 13.65 21.20 14.50
CA GLU A 14 14.94 20.50 14.30
C GLU A 14 14.85 19.01 14.59
N ARG A 15 13.80 18.55 15.29
CA ARG A 15 13.54 17.14 15.60
C ARG A 15 12.68 16.44 14.56
N TYR A 16 12.35 17.09 13.44
CA TYR A 16 11.58 16.49 12.37
C TYR A 16 12.38 16.45 11.07
N ASN A 17 12.68 15.26 10.59
CA ASN A 17 13.42 15.04 9.35
C ASN A 17 12.56 14.29 8.33
N ARG A 18 12.44 14.87 7.13
CA ARG A 18 11.76 14.28 5.98
C ARG A 18 12.65 14.20 4.73
N ARG A 19 13.88 14.67 4.82
CA ARG A 19 14.79 14.82 3.67
C ARG A 19 15.88 13.76 3.61
N GLY A 20 15.97 12.88 4.64
CA GLY A 20 17.11 11.99 4.85
C GLY A 20 18.29 12.71 5.48
N PHE A 21 19.39 12.03 5.62
CA PHE A 21 20.57 12.50 6.33
C PHE A 21 21.77 12.74 5.41
N GLY A 22 21.59 12.58 4.09
CA GLY A 22 22.68 12.73 3.12
C GLY A 22 23.73 11.63 3.21
N ARG A 23 23.36 10.44 3.70
CA ARG A 23 24.24 9.28 3.87
C ARG A 23 23.93 8.16 2.89
N ALA A 24 23.28 8.48 1.75
CA ALA A 24 22.86 7.50 0.75
C ALA A 24 24.05 6.63 0.27
N GLU A 25 25.22 7.22 0.04
CA GLU A 25 26.42 6.49 -0.38
C GLU A 25 26.90 5.50 0.69
N GLU A 26 26.76 5.82 1.98
CA GLU A 26 27.17 4.97 3.10
C GLU A 26 26.30 3.71 3.26
N VAL A 27 25.08 3.73 2.73
CA VAL A 27 24.12 2.61 2.82
C VAL A 27 23.89 1.91 1.49
N ALA A 28 24.39 2.46 0.39
CA ALA A 28 24.17 1.95 -0.97
C ALA A 28 24.56 0.49 -1.12
N GLU A 29 25.78 0.11 -0.69
CA GLU A 29 26.28 -1.26 -0.78
C GLU A 29 25.39 -2.25 0.00
N SER A 30 24.98 -1.89 1.22
CA SER A 30 24.09 -2.73 2.04
C SER A 30 22.72 -2.92 1.40
N LEU A 31 22.17 -1.86 0.79
CA LEU A 31 20.88 -1.92 0.10
C LEU A 31 20.97 -2.75 -1.19
N GLU A 32 22.06 -2.61 -1.95
CA GLU A 32 22.31 -3.38 -3.16
C GLU A 32 22.40 -4.87 -2.83
N GLN A 33 23.21 -5.24 -1.85
CA GLN A 33 23.37 -6.63 -1.40
C GLN A 33 22.08 -7.24 -0.87
N ALA A 34 21.27 -6.47 -0.15
CA ALA A 34 20.04 -6.97 0.45
C ALA A 34 18.88 -7.10 -0.54
N TYR A 35 18.78 -6.20 -1.54
CA TYR A 35 17.54 -6.02 -2.29
C TYR A 35 17.67 -6.10 -3.81
N GLN A 36 18.87 -5.91 -4.38
CA GLN A 36 19.05 -5.98 -5.84
C GLN A 36 19.42 -7.38 -6.30
N SER A 37 19.25 -7.64 -7.60
CA SER A 37 19.51 -8.93 -8.25
C SER A 37 20.10 -8.74 -9.64
N GLY A 38 21.25 -9.39 -9.87
CA GLY A 38 21.89 -9.46 -11.18
C GLY A 38 21.08 -10.31 -12.18
N LEU A 39 20.47 -11.40 -11.71
CA LEU A 39 19.62 -12.25 -12.55
C LEU A 39 18.41 -11.48 -13.06
N ILE A 40 17.73 -10.72 -12.19
CA ILE A 40 16.59 -9.89 -12.59
C ILE A 40 17.01 -8.82 -13.60
N GLY A 41 18.19 -8.19 -13.43
CA GLY A 41 18.76 -7.29 -14.44
C GLY A 41 18.91 -7.97 -15.81
N THR A 42 19.48 -9.17 -15.84
CA THR A 42 19.63 -9.97 -17.07
C THR A 42 18.28 -10.31 -17.72
N ILE A 43 17.27 -10.66 -16.92
CA ILE A 43 15.93 -10.98 -17.43
C ILE A 43 15.25 -9.74 -18.03
N ARG A 44 15.41 -8.57 -17.40
CA ARG A 44 14.91 -7.28 -17.95
C ARG A 44 15.55 -7.00 -19.32
N ASP A 45 16.88 -7.16 -19.45
CA ASP A 45 17.62 -6.94 -20.71
C ASP A 45 17.18 -7.93 -21.80
N ASN A 46 16.70 -9.12 -21.41
CA ASN A 46 16.17 -10.15 -22.30
C ASN A 46 14.64 -10.00 -22.56
N GLY A 47 14.08 -8.81 -22.39
CA GLY A 47 12.67 -8.54 -22.64
C GLY A 47 11.73 -9.25 -21.65
N TYR A 48 12.12 -9.31 -20.36
CA TYR A 48 11.35 -9.90 -19.25
C TYR A 48 11.06 -11.39 -19.42
N ARG A 49 11.97 -12.14 -20.07
CA ARG A 49 11.83 -13.55 -20.40
C ARG A 49 13.04 -14.35 -19.96
N LEU A 50 12.75 -15.53 -19.40
CA LEU A 50 13.77 -16.52 -19.06
C LEU A 50 13.28 -17.90 -19.49
N GLU A 51 14.11 -18.63 -20.24
CA GLU A 51 13.89 -20.02 -20.60
C GLU A 51 14.93 -20.89 -19.90
N HIS A 52 14.46 -21.88 -19.12
CA HIS A 52 15.31 -22.83 -18.43
C HIS A 52 14.71 -24.25 -18.51
N GLY A 53 15.30 -25.10 -19.36
CA GLY A 53 14.78 -26.44 -19.59
C GLY A 53 13.31 -26.43 -20.07
N ARG A 54 12.41 -27.01 -19.25
CA ARG A 54 10.97 -27.01 -19.51
C ARG A 54 10.23 -25.78 -18.98
N LEU A 55 10.93 -24.94 -18.18
CA LEU A 55 10.35 -23.75 -17.58
C LEU A 55 10.50 -22.54 -18.51
N ASN A 56 9.43 -21.83 -18.72
CA ASN A 56 9.41 -20.58 -19.44
C ASN A 56 8.80 -19.49 -18.53
N VAL A 57 9.66 -18.58 -18.04
CA VAL A 57 9.24 -17.48 -17.15
C VAL A 57 8.92 -16.23 -17.96
N ARG A 58 7.85 -15.58 -17.58
CA ARG A 58 7.44 -14.25 -18.06
C ARG A 58 7.29 -13.32 -16.87
N LEU A 59 8.09 -12.27 -16.81
CA LEU A 59 7.94 -11.22 -15.78
C LEU A 59 7.02 -10.11 -16.30
N ALA A 60 6.24 -9.52 -15.40
CA ALA A 60 5.59 -8.25 -15.66
C ALA A 60 6.67 -7.18 -15.95
N GLU A 61 6.41 -6.22 -16.85
CA GLU A 61 7.39 -5.19 -17.18
C GLU A 61 7.60 -4.14 -16.06
N ALA A 62 6.63 -4.04 -15.12
CA ALA A 62 6.75 -3.23 -13.92
C ALA A 62 6.47 -4.09 -12.68
N PHE A 63 7.49 -4.29 -11.86
CA PHE A 63 7.48 -5.02 -10.59
C PHE A 63 8.63 -4.55 -9.70
N GLY A 64 8.74 -5.10 -8.49
CA GLY A 64 9.82 -4.75 -7.58
C GLY A 64 9.55 -3.44 -6.82
N PHE A 65 10.55 -2.95 -6.09
CA PHE A 65 10.44 -1.72 -5.34
C PHE A 65 10.04 -0.54 -6.23
N CYS A 66 9.10 0.27 -5.75
CA CYS A 66 8.86 1.59 -6.34
C CYS A 66 9.78 2.64 -5.69
N TRP A 67 9.98 3.77 -6.38
CA TRP A 67 10.80 4.86 -5.85
C TRP A 67 10.42 5.29 -4.43
N GLY A 68 9.12 5.35 -4.11
CA GLY A 68 8.65 5.73 -2.77
C GLY A 68 9.07 4.73 -1.69
N VAL A 69 9.06 3.44 -2.02
CA VAL A 69 9.52 2.35 -1.15
C VAL A 69 11.04 2.38 -1.00
N GLU A 70 11.79 2.45 -2.10
CA GLU A 70 13.25 2.57 -2.05
C GLU A 70 13.70 3.73 -1.17
N ARG A 71 13.07 4.90 -1.35
CA ARG A 71 13.34 6.08 -0.53
C ARG A 71 13.07 5.82 0.95
N ALA A 72 11.95 5.18 1.30
CA ALA A 72 11.59 4.92 2.70
C ALA A 72 12.58 3.96 3.36
N VAL A 73 12.94 2.87 2.67
CA VAL A 73 13.91 1.88 3.15
C VAL A 73 15.30 2.52 3.29
N ALA A 74 15.77 3.25 2.27
CA ALA A 74 17.07 3.94 2.33
C ALA A 74 17.13 4.93 3.50
N MET A 75 16.08 5.73 3.73
CA MET A 75 16.02 6.64 4.87
C MET A 75 16.05 5.92 6.23
N ALA A 76 15.45 4.73 6.33
CA ALA A 76 15.53 3.94 7.56
C ALA A 76 16.97 3.46 7.84
N TYR A 77 17.68 2.99 6.80
CA TYR A 77 19.09 2.63 6.90
C TYR A 77 19.99 3.84 7.23
N GLU A 78 19.79 4.98 6.56
CA GLU A 78 20.48 6.23 6.88
C GLU A 78 20.22 6.66 8.34
N THR A 79 19.02 6.43 8.86
CA THR A 79 18.65 6.77 10.24
C THR A 79 19.51 6.00 11.23
N ARG A 80 19.70 4.69 11.06
CA ARG A 80 20.59 3.91 11.94
C ARG A 80 22.05 4.37 11.84
N LYS A 81 22.50 4.74 10.66
CA LYS A 81 23.86 5.29 10.47
C LYS A 81 24.05 6.67 11.11
N HIS A 82 22.99 7.49 11.10
CA HIS A 82 23.02 8.83 11.68
C HIS A 82 22.89 8.79 13.21
N TYR A 83 22.11 7.86 13.75
CA TYR A 83 21.84 7.65 15.18
C TYR A 83 22.35 6.26 15.61
N PRO A 84 23.67 6.07 15.73
CA PRO A 84 24.23 4.72 15.95
C PRO A 84 23.98 4.15 17.34
N SER A 85 23.76 5.00 18.36
CA SER A 85 23.60 4.62 19.77
C SER A 85 22.21 4.88 20.33
N GLU A 86 21.40 5.65 19.63
CA GLU A 86 20.06 6.02 20.08
C GLU A 86 19.07 4.85 19.89
N ARG A 87 18.02 4.83 20.70
CA ARG A 87 16.92 3.87 20.51
C ARG A 87 16.11 4.29 19.32
N LEU A 88 16.02 3.40 18.34
CA LEU A 88 15.21 3.57 17.14
C LEU A 88 13.91 2.80 17.27
N TRP A 89 12.82 3.47 16.98
CA TRP A 89 11.48 2.91 16.91
C TRP A 89 10.89 3.12 15.52
N ILE A 90 9.96 2.26 15.14
CA ILE A 90 9.10 2.46 13.98
C ILE A 90 7.64 2.26 14.39
N THR A 91 6.76 3.14 13.91
CA THR A 91 5.34 3.13 14.33
C THR A 91 4.53 1.96 13.76
N ASN A 92 5.04 1.32 12.72
CA ASN A 92 4.50 0.10 12.09
C ASN A 92 5.58 -0.49 11.17
N GLU A 93 5.26 -1.53 10.38
CA GLU A 93 6.12 -1.99 9.28
C GLU A 93 6.54 -0.80 8.40
N ILE A 94 7.81 -0.74 7.99
CA ILE A 94 8.28 0.33 7.08
C ILE A 94 7.54 0.26 5.74
N ILE A 95 7.32 -0.97 5.28
CA ILE A 95 6.54 -1.39 4.13
C ILE A 95 5.97 -2.79 4.41
N HIS A 96 4.96 -3.22 3.66
CA HIS A 96 4.39 -4.57 3.80
C HIS A 96 5.29 -5.63 3.13
N ASN A 97 6.45 -5.88 3.73
CA ASN A 97 7.38 -6.91 3.31
C ASN A 97 8.13 -7.50 4.53
N PRO A 98 7.96 -8.80 4.83
CA PRO A 98 8.55 -9.43 6.02
C PRO A 98 10.07 -9.31 6.06
N SER A 99 10.78 -9.65 4.97
CA SER A 99 12.25 -9.66 4.95
C SER A 99 12.85 -8.27 5.19
N VAL A 100 12.22 -7.22 4.65
CA VAL A 100 12.66 -5.84 4.88
C VAL A 100 12.49 -5.44 6.34
N ASN A 101 11.37 -5.81 6.95
CA ASN A 101 11.12 -5.53 8.36
C ASN A 101 12.04 -6.33 9.30
N ASP A 102 12.41 -7.57 8.91
CA ASP A 102 13.36 -8.38 9.67
C ASP A 102 14.77 -7.78 9.62
N HIS A 103 15.24 -7.30 8.47
CA HIS A 103 16.50 -6.56 8.39
C HIS A 103 16.51 -5.30 9.27
N LEU A 104 15.40 -4.59 9.40
CA LEU A 104 15.32 -3.46 10.34
C LEU A 104 15.42 -3.92 11.80
N ARG A 105 14.84 -5.07 12.15
CA ARG A 105 15.00 -5.68 13.49
C ARG A 105 16.44 -6.07 13.77
N GLU A 106 17.13 -6.65 12.79
CA GLU A 106 18.58 -6.96 12.88
C GLU A 106 19.44 -5.71 13.09
N MET A 107 18.94 -4.54 12.64
CA MET A 107 19.56 -3.24 12.86
C MET A 107 19.14 -2.58 14.18
N ASP A 108 18.57 -3.33 15.14
CA ASP A 108 18.06 -2.83 16.42
C ASP A 108 16.97 -1.74 16.28
N VAL A 109 16.16 -1.78 15.23
CA VAL A 109 14.94 -0.96 15.13
C VAL A 109 13.79 -1.68 15.83
N GLN A 110 13.24 -1.05 16.85
CA GLN A 110 12.13 -1.58 17.63
C GLN A 110 10.79 -1.21 16.97
N PHE A 111 9.87 -2.15 16.89
CA PHE A 111 8.54 -1.93 16.36
C PHE A 111 7.59 -1.60 17.50
N ILE A 112 6.79 -0.53 17.34
CA ILE A 112 5.77 -0.18 18.31
C ILE A 112 4.79 -1.36 18.46
N PRO A 113 4.60 -1.91 19.69
CA PRO A 113 3.67 -3.00 19.91
C PRO A 113 2.24 -2.60 19.55
N VAL A 114 1.49 -3.54 18.98
CA VAL A 114 0.07 -3.36 18.66
C VAL A 114 -0.73 -4.40 19.45
N GLU A 115 -1.55 -3.95 20.38
CA GLU A 115 -2.44 -4.79 21.17
C GLU A 115 -3.89 -4.47 20.82
N GLN A 116 -4.64 -5.47 20.37
CA GLN A 116 -6.05 -5.33 19.94
C GLN A 116 -6.30 -4.20 18.95
N GLY A 117 -5.32 -3.94 18.05
CA GLY A 117 -5.38 -2.87 17.03
C GLY A 117 -5.01 -1.47 17.54
N VAL A 118 -4.53 -1.36 18.80
CA VAL A 118 -4.06 -0.10 19.38
C VAL A 118 -2.54 -0.16 19.56
N LYS A 119 -1.85 0.87 19.07
CA LYS A 119 -0.39 1.00 19.22
C LYS A 119 -0.02 1.45 20.64
N ASP A 120 0.89 0.70 21.28
CA ASP A 120 1.41 1.04 22.60
C ASP A 120 2.71 1.84 22.51
N PHE A 121 2.61 3.14 22.70
CA PHE A 121 3.75 4.06 22.74
C PHE A 121 4.39 4.17 24.14
N SER A 122 3.99 3.41 25.14
CA SER A 122 4.48 3.55 26.52
C SER A 122 6.00 3.39 26.65
N GLY A 123 6.61 2.57 25.78
CA GLY A 123 8.06 2.35 25.73
C GLY A 123 8.86 3.49 25.14
N VAL A 124 8.22 4.42 24.42
CA VAL A 124 8.87 5.55 23.72
C VAL A 124 9.05 6.73 24.66
N THR A 125 10.27 7.26 24.77
CA THR A 125 10.62 8.36 25.67
C THR A 125 11.25 9.54 24.91
N SER A 126 11.43 10.65 25.61
CA SER A 126 12.08 11.85 25.05
C SER A 126 13.51 11.53 24.57
N GLY A 127 13.85 12.01 23.39
CA GLY A 127 15.15 11.79 22.75
C GLY A 127 15.21 10.53 21.90
N ASP A 128 14.22 9.62 21.99
CA ASP A 128 14.14 8.48 21.07
C ASP A 128 13.94 8.96 19.63
N VAL A 129 14.43 8.16 18.69
CA VAL A 129 14.24 8.38 17.26
C VAL A 129 13.09 7.50 16.79
N VAL A 130 12.07 8.09 16.17
CA VAL A 130 10.89 7.35 15.71
C VAL A 130 10.71 7.52 14.20
N ILE A 131 10.75 6.42 13.48
CA ILE A 131 10.55 6.36 12.03
C ILE A 131 9.05 6.22 11.74
N LEU A 132 8.51 7.09 10.89
CA LEU A 132 7.18 6.94 10.32
C LEU A 132 7.29 6.18 9.00
N PRO A 133 6.48 5.14 8.75
CA PRO A 133 6.60 4.28 7.57
C PRO A 133 6.20 4.96 6.26
N ALA A 134 6.41 4.27 5.13
CA ALA A 134 6.12 4.77 3.80
C ALA A 134 4.64 5.16 3.60
N PHE A 135 3.72 4.50 4.26
CA PHE A 135 2.27 4.81 4.22
C PHE A 135 1.82 5.83 5.26
N GLY A 136 2.78 6.40 6.02
CA GLY A 136 2.54 7.51 6.92
C GLY A 136 2.11 7.12 8.33
N ALA A 137 1.71 8.12 9.10
CA ALA A 137 1.17 7.99 10.44
C ALA A 137 0.00 8.97 10.63
N THR A 138 -0.85 8.72 11.62
CA THR A 138 -1.95 9.62 11.94
C THR A 138 -1.45 10.93 12.53
N VAL A 139 -2.25 11.99 12.41
CA VAL A 139 -1.94 13.30 13.04
C VAL A 139 -1.75 13.15 14.54
N GLN A 140 -2.55 12.29 15.18
CA GLN A 140 -2.49 12.03 16.62
C GLN A 140 -1.17 11.37 17.03
N GLU A 141 -0.69 10.39 16.25
CA GLU A 141 0.60 9.74 16.49
C GLU A 141 1.76 10.74 16.34
N MET A 142 1.76 11.53 15.27
CA MET A 142 2.80 12.56 15.06
C MET A 142 2.79 13.61 16.16
N GLN A 143 1.59 14.01 16.65
CA GLN A 143 1.46 14.96 17.74
C GLN A 143 2.01 14.36 19.05
N LEU A 144 1.63 13.13 19.38
CA LEU A 144 2.11 12.43 20.57
C LEU A 144 3.64 12.35 20.61
N LEU A 145 4.25 11.96 19.48
CA LEU A 145 5.71 11.85 19.36
C LEU A 145 6.41 13.22 19.51
N ASN A 146 5.84 14.25 18.89
CA ASN A 146 6.38 15.60 19.00
C ASN A 146 6.28 16.16 20.45
N GLU A 147 5.14 15.94 21.11
CA GLU A 147 4.92 16.36 22.51
C GLU A 147 5.85 15.61 23.48
N ARG A 148 6.17 14.34 23.20
CA ARG A 148 7.15 13.56 23.97
C ARG A 148 8.60 13.99 23.74
N GLY A 149 8.86 14.83 22.75
CA GLY A 149 10.21 15.29 22.44
C GLY A 149 11.06 14.27 21.67
N CYS A 150 10.43 13.39 20.89
CA CYS A 150 11.10 12.45 20.02
C CYS A 150 11.70 13.13 18.80
N HIS A 151 12.75 12.52 18.22
CA HIS A 151 13.20 12.82 16.87
C HIS A 151 12.35 12.02 15.88
N ILE A 152 11.63 12.70 15.02
CA ILE A 152 10.73 12.08 14.04
C ILE A 152 11.42 12.01 12.69
N VAL A 153 11.58 10.82 12.15
CA VAL A 153 12.07 10.59 10.78
C VAL A 153 10.88 10.16 9.90
N ASP A 154 10.40 11.09 9.10
CA ASP A 154 9.21 10.88 8.27
C ASP A 154 9.58 10.33 6.89
N THR A 155 9.43 9.02 6.71
CA THR A 155 9.67 8.36 5.44
C THR A 155 8.42 8.29 4.54
N THR A 156 7.32 8.90 4.96
CA THR A 156 6.05 8.91 4.21
C THR A 156 6.27 9.21 2.73
N CYS A 157 5.73 8.35 1.89
CA CYS A 157 5.79 8.52 0.44
C CYS A 157 5.14 9.84 0.01
N PRO A 158 5.75 10.63 -0.89
CA PRO A 158 5.17 11.86 -1.39
C PRO A 158 3.78 11.71 -2.01
N TRP A 159 3.48 10.57 -2.64
CA TRP A 159 2.15 10.27 -3.16
C TRP A 159 1.09 10.17 -2.06
N VAL A 160 1.40 9.49 -0.94
CA VAL A 160 0.53 9.45 0.24
C VAL A 160 0.30 10.87 0.79
N SER A 161 1.35 11.67 0.89
CA SER A 161 1.22 13.07 1.33
C SER A 161 0.39 13.94 0.39
N LYS A 162 0.36 13.62 -0.92
CA LYS A 162 -0.52 14.28 -1.90
C LYS A 162 -1.99 14.01 -1.58
N VAL A 163 -2.31 12.78 -1.18
CA VAL A 163 -3.68 12.43 -0.73
C VAL A 163 -4.06 13.21 0.52
N TRP A 164 -3.15 13.30 1.51
CA TRP A 164 -3.38 14.13 2.71
C TRP A 164 -3.71 15.58 2.37
N ASN A 165 -2.94 16.18 1.45
CA ASN A 165 -3.19 17.55 1.00
C ASN A 165 -4.56 17.69 0.31
N THR A 166 -5.02 16.63 -0.36
CA THR A 166 -6.35 16.59 -1.00
C THR A 166 -7.46 16.60 0.04
N VAL A 167 -7.41 15.71 1.04
CA VAL A 167 -8.43 15.68 2.10
C VAL A 167 -8.39 16.92 2.99
N GLU A 168 -7.23 17.56 3.18
CA GLU A 168 -7.13 18.87 3.85
C GLU A 168 -7.81 19.98 3.03
N LYS A 169 -7.74 19.95 1.69
CA LYS A 169 -8.51 20.87 0.83
C LYS A 169 -10.00 20.63 0.98
N HIS A 170 -10.45 19.37 1.00
CA HIS A 170 -11.86 19.04 1.28
C HIS A 170 -12.29 19.65 2.62
N LYS A 171 -11.53 19.41 3.70
CA LYS A 171 -11.77 19.98 5.02
C LYS A 171 -11.88 21.50 5.01
N LYS A 172 -10.93 22.18 4.35
CA LYS A 172 -10.91 23.66 4.24
C LYS A 172 -12.16 24.22 3.58
N HIS A 173 -12.72 23.50 2.62
CA HIS A 173 -13.90 23.91 1.86
C HIS A 173 -15.19 23.25 2.37
N THR A 174 -15.16 22.61 3.54
CA THR A 174 -16.31 21.92 4.17
C THR A 174 -16.92 20.82 3.31
N PHE A 175 -16.10 20.06 2.58
CA PHE A 175 -16.50 18.85 1.87
C PHE A 175 -16.22 17.62 2.73
N THR A 176 -17.11 16.65 2.68
CA THR A 176 -16.85 15.30 3.19
C THR A 176 -15.90 14.57 2.24
N SER A 177 -14.83 13.99 2.78
CA SER A 177 -13.92 13.14 1.99
C SER A 177 -14.50 11.75 1.86
N ILE A 178 -14.92 11.34 0.65
CA ILE A 178 -15.14 9.94 0.31
C ILE A 178 -13.79 9.34 -0.01
N ILE A 179 -13.34 8.36 0.78
CA ILE A 179 -12.03 7.73 0.64
C ILE A 179 -12.22 6.30 0.15
N HIS A 180 -11.87 6.02 -1.11
CA HIS A 180 -11.83 4.66 -1.61
C HIS A 180 -10.62 3.94 -1.02
N GLY A 181 -10.86 2.96 -0.15
CA GLY A 181 -9.78 2.27 0.57
C GLY A 181 -10.26 1.28 1.62
N LYS A 182 -9.32 0.57 2.21
CA LYS A 182 -9.58 -0.39 3.29
C LYS A 182 -9.56 0.35 4.64
N VAL A 183 -10.66 0.34 5.38
CA VAL A 183 -10.85 1.08 6.65
C VAL A 183 -9.71 0.87 7.64
N LYS A 184 -9.18 -0.36 7.74
CA LYS A 184 -8.14 -0.73 8.71
C LYS A 184 -6.71 -0.56 8.20
N HIS A 185 -6.53 -0.17 6.93
CA HIS A 185 -5.20 0.00 6.36
C HIS A 185 -4.56 1.29 6.91
N GLU A 186 -3.29 1.24 7.27
CA GLU A 186 -2.55 2.33 7.91
C GLU A 186 -2.59 3.62 7.08
N GLU A 187 -2.45 3.53 5.77
CA GLU A 187 -2.55 4.68 4.87
C GLU A 187 -3.93 5.32 4.91
N THR A 188 -5.00 4.50 4.97
CA THR A 188 -6.38 5.01 5.08
C THR A 188 -6.62 5.67 6.42
N LEU A 189 -6.13 5.06 7.52
CA LEU A 189 -6.19 5.65 8.86
C LEU A 189 -5.44 6.97 8.93
N ALA A 190 -4.21 7.02 8.39
CA ALA A 190 -3.42 8.25 8.32
C ALA A 190 -4.18 9.31 7.51
N THR A 191 -4.63 9.00 6.30
CA THR A 191 -5.38 9.94 5.42
C THR A 191 -6.65 10.45 6.09
N SER A 192 -7.44 9.57 6.72
CA SER A 192 -8.66 9.94 7.44
C SER A 192 -8.38 10.92 8.59
N SER A 193 -7.22 10.80 9.26
CA SER A 193 -6.85 11.70 10.35
C SER A 193 -6.59 13.15 9.91
N PHE A 194 -6.26 13.37 8.63
CA PHE A 194 -6.11 14.70 8.04
C PHE A 194 -7.42 15.28 7.50
N ALA A 195 -8.42 14.42 7.26
CA ALA A 195 -9.73 14.86 6.81
C ALA A 195 -10.50 15.62 7.92
N GLY A 196 -11.52 16.35 7.54
CA GLY A 196 -12.52 16.88 8.48
C GLY A 196 -13.59 15.83 8.73
N THR A 197 -14.61 15.84 7.90
CA THR A 197 -15.60 14.78 7.80
C THR A 197 -15.18 13.81 6.72
N TYR A 198 -15.31 12.51 6.96
CA TYR A 198 -14.96 11.48 5.98
C TYR A 198 -15.90 10.28 6.06
N LEU A 199 -15.95 9.57 4.94
CA LEU A 199 -16.55 8.24 4.79
C LEU A 199 -15.61 7.39 3.93
N VAL A 200 -15.22 6.22 4.42
CA VAL A 200 -14.42 5.25 3.66
C VAL A 200 -15.37 4.28 2.98
N VAL A 201 -15.14 4.04 1.69
CA VAL A 201 -15.84 3.01 0.89
C VAL A 201 -14.80 2.01 0.38
N LEU A 202 -15.13 0.72 0.50
CA LEU A 202 -14.21 -0.35 0.14
C LEU A 202 -14.14 -0.57 -1.38
N ASP A 203 -15.28 -0.49 -2.05
CA ASP A 203 -15.49 -0.88 -3.43
C ASP A 203 -16.66 -0.11 -4.08
N LEU A 204 -16.91 -0.44 -5.34
CA LEU A 204 -18.01 0.15 -6.10
C LEU A 204 -19.40 -0.19 -5.53
N GLU A 205 -19.57 -1.36 -4.89
CA GLU A 205 -20.86 -1.74 -4.28
C GLU A 205 -21.18 -0.83 -3.10
N GLU A 206 -20.23 -0.60 -2.20
CA GLU A 206 -20.39 0.34 -1.09
C GLU A 206 -20.61 1.78 -1.59
N ALA A 207 -19.87 2.20 -2.62
CA ALA A 207 -20.04 3.51 -3.25
C ALA A 207 -21.43 3.66 -3.86
N GLN A 208 -21.96 2.63 -4.52
CA GLN A 208 -23.32 2.63 -5.08
C GLN A 208 -24.39 2.75 -3.97
N TYR A 209 -24.20 2.04 -2.86
CA TYR A 209 -25.10 2.16 -1.70
C TYR A 209 -25.15 3.61 -1.17
N VAL A 210 -23.99 4.26 -1.04
CA VAL A 210 -23.92 5.68 -0.63
C VAL A 210 -24.57 6.59 -1.66
N ALA A 211 -24.35 6.36 -2.95
CA ALA A 211 -24.96 7.13 -4.04
C ALA A 211 -26.49 7.01 -4.04
N ASP A 212 -27.01 5.81 -3.82
CA ASP A 212 -28.45 5.58 -3.71
C ASP A 212 -29.05 6.28 -2.50
N TYR A 213 -28.37 6.29 -1.35
CA TYR A 213 -28.78 7.05 -0.17
C TYR A 213 -28.86 8.55 -0.45
N ILE A 214 -27.85 9.12 -1.12
CA ILE A 214 -27.82 10.55 -1.52
C ILE A 214 -29.05 10.91 -2.38
N LEU A 215 -29.53 9.98 -3.21
CA LEU A 215 -30.70 10.15 -4.07
C LEU A 215 -32.02 9.85 -3.35
N GLY A 216 -32.01 9.67 -2.03
CA GLY A 216 -33.19 9.42 -1.21
C GLY A 216 -33.68 7.98 -1.23
N LYS A 217 -32.83 7.03 -1.60
CA LYS A 217 -33.10 5.60 -1.54
C LYS A 217 -32.36 5.01 -0.34
N GLY A 218 -33.02 4.21 0.46
CA GLY A 218 -32.41 3.54 1.61
C GLY A 218 -32.81 4.15 2.95
N ASP A 219 -32.41 3.46 4.01
CA ASP A 219 -32.74 3.78 5.39
C ASP A 219 -31.53 4.38 6.11
N ARG A 220 -31.77 5.37 6.97
CA ARG A 220 -30.74 6.09 7.71
C ARG A 220 -30.06 5.21 8.76
N ASP A 221 -30.81 4.38 9.45
CA ASP A 221 -30.28 3.55 10.53
C ASP A 221 -29.43 2.42 9.94
N ASP A 222 -29.86 1.83 8.82
CA ASP A 222 -29.07 0.86 8.04
C ASP A 222 -27.75 1.48 7.56
N PHE A 223 -27.80 2.72 7.04
CA PHE A 223 -26.59 3.44 6.61
C PHE A 223 -25.60 3.61 7.77
N ILE A 224 -26.06 4.12 8.91
CA ILE A 224 -25.24 4.33 10.10
C ILE A 224 -24.66 3.02 10.60
N GLN A 225 -25.44 1.95 10.62
CA GLN A 225 -24.97 0.63 11.03
C GLN A 225 -23.89 0.08 10.10
N ARG A 226 -24.11 0.18 8.78
CA ARG A 226 -23.15 -0.32 7.75
C ARG A 226 -21.81 0.41 7.84
N PHE A 227 -21.82 1.73 7.99
CA PHE A 227 -20.61 2.55 7.96
C PHE A 227 -20.11 3.00 9.33
N ALA A 228 -20.62 2.42 10.42
CA ALA A 228 -20.27 2.83 11.80
C ALA A 228 -18.76 2.89 12.10
N LYS A 229 -17.95 2.03 11.44
CA LYS A 229 -16.48 1.97 11.59
C LYS A 229 -15.74 2.65 10.44
N ALA A 230 -16.45 3.12 9.44
CA ALA A 230 -15.89 3.64 8.19
C ALA A 230 -16.02 5.16 8.06
N CYS A 231 -16.67 5.84 9.01
CA CYS A 231 -16.91 7.28 8.97
C CYS A 231 -16.28 8.01 10.16
N SER A 232 -16.17 9.33 10.02
CA SER A 232 -15.67 10.20 11.09
C SER A 232 -16.64 10.23 12.29
N PRO A 233 -16.12 10.45 13.53
CA PRO A 233 -16.97 10.61 14.71
C PRO A 233 -18.01 11.74 14.52
N GLY A 234 -19.28 11.44 14.82
CA GLY A 234 -20.39 12.39 14.68
C GLY A 234 -20.87 12.61 13.24
N PHE A 235 -20.48 11.72 12.33
CA PHE A 235 -20.95 11.72 10.96
C PHE A 235 -22.48 11.57 10.90
N ASP A 236 -23.12 12.44 10.13
CA ASP A 236 -24.55 12.42 9.85
C ASP A 236 -24.80 12.36 8.34
N PRO A 237 -25.29 11.24 7.78
CA PRO A 237 -25.42 11.08 6.34
C PRO A 237 -26.33 12.12 5.68
N ASP A 238 -27.36 12.63 6.38
CA ASP A 238 -28.29 13.61 5.83
C ASP A 238 -27.63 14.98 5.65
N ARG A 239 -26.70 15.33 6.53
CA ARG A 239 -25.94 16.58 6.49
C ARG A 239 -24.65 16.46 5.71
N ASP A 240 -23.89 15.40 6.01
CA ASP A 240 -22.48 15.31 5.61
C ASP A 240 -22.28 14.78 4.18
N LEU A 241 -23.36 14.24 3.55
CA LEU A 241 -23.34 13.83 2.14
C LEU A 241 -23.84 14.91 1.16
N GLU A 242 -24.02 16.15 1.62
CA GLU A 242 -24.41 17.25 0.73
C GLU A 242 -23.26 17.76 -0.16
N ARG A 243 -22.01 17.62 0.30
CA ARG A 243 -20.81 18.12 -0.40
C ARG A 243 -19.70 17.08 -0.31
N LEU A 244 -19.28 16.54 -1.44
CA LEU A 244 -18.36 15.42 -1.50
C LEU A 244 -17.05 15.76 -2.22
N GLY A 245 -15.94 15.33 -1.65
CA GLY A 245 -14.66 15.27 -2.33
C GLY A 245 -14.16 13.84 -2.35
N VAL A 246 -13.70 13.34 -3.50
CA VAL A 246 -13.20 11.97 -3.63
C VAL A 246 -11.69 11.93 -3.46
N ALA A 247 -11.21 10.95 -2.69
CA ALA A 247 -9.82 10.60 -2.51
C ALA A 247 -9.68 9.08 -2.44
N ASN A 248 -8.46 8.54 -2.47
CA ASN A 248 -8.25 7.09 -2.39
C ASN A 248 -6.97 6.74 -1.63
N GLN A 249 -6.93 5.55 -1.08
CA GLN A 249 -5.70 4.86 -0.72
C GLN A 249 -4.89 4.63 -2.00
N THR A 250 -3.60 4.98 -2.00
CA THR A 250 -2.77 5.05 -3.22
C THR A 250 -2.59 3.72 -3.95
N THR A 251 -2.87 2.61 -3.27
CA THR A 251 -2.71 1.24 -3.76
C THR A 251 -4.00 0.59 -4.27
N MET A 252 -5.13 1.31 -4.32
CA MET A 252 -6.39 0.78 -4.86
C MET A 252 -6.36 0.65 -6.39
N LEU A 253 -7.28 -0.12 -6.95
CA LEU A 253 -7.43 -0.25 -8.41
C LEU A 253 -7.85 1.10 -9.00
N LYS A 254 -7.09 1.57 -10.01
CA LYS A 254 -7.37 2.86 -10.67
C LYS A 254 -8.72 2.87 -11.35
N SER A 255 -9.02 1.83 -12.12
CA SER A 255 -10.29 1.73 -12.85
C SER A 255 -11.50 1.85 -11.92
N GLU A 256 -11.45 1.17 -10.77
CA GLU A 256 -12.51 1.22 -9.76
C GLU A 256 -12.58 2.59 -9.08
N THR A 257 -11.44 3.19 -8.71
CA THR A 257 -11.40 4.54 -8.13
C THR A 257 -12.02 5.58 -9.08
N GLU A 258 -11.69 5.49 -10.38
CA GLU A 258 -12.26 6.39 -11.39
C GLU A 258 -13.76 6.15 -11.58
N GLU A 259 -14.21 4.89 -11.51
CA GLU A 259 -15.63 4.55 -11.61
C GLU A 259 -16.42 5.07 -10.42
N ILE A 260 -15.89 4.92 -9.21
CA ILE A 260 -16.43 5.51 -7.97
C ILE A 260 -16.51 7.04 -8.10
N GLY A 261 -15.45 7.67 -8.59
CA GLY A 261 -15.45 9.13 -8.84
C GLY A 261 -16.55 9.55 -9.80
N ARG A 262 -16.68 8.87 -10.95
CA ARG A 262 -17.75 9.12 -11.94
C ARG A 262 -19.15 8.81 -11.39
N LEU A 263 -19.29 7.82 -10.53
CA LEU A 263 -20.56 7.50 -9.87
C LEU A 263 -21.00 8.67 -9.00
N PHE A 264 -20.16 9.16 -8.11
CA PHE A 264 -20.50 10.29 -7.23
C PHE A 264 -20.71 11.59 -8.02
N GLU A 265 -19.91 11.85 -9.05
CA GLU A 265 -20.14 13.02 -9.93
C GLU A 265 -21.55 12.99 -10.55
N ARG A 266 -21.94 11.85 -11.15
CA ARG A 266 -23.28 11.68 -11.74
C ARG A 266 -24.40 11.79 -10.69
N THR A 267 -24.17 11.25 -9.49
CA THR A 267 -25.10 11.32 -8.37
C THR A 267 -25.35 12.77 -7.94
N MET A 268 -24.28 13.54 -7.77
CA MET A 268 -24.36 14.94 -7.38
C MET A 268 -24.93 15.81 -8.50
N LEU A 269 -24.57 15.52 -9.76
CA LEU A 269 -25.15 16.16 -10.93
C LEU A 269 -26.68 15.92 -11.00
N SER A 270 -27.11 14.69 -10.73
CA SER A 270 -28.54 14.34 -10.72
C SER A 270 -29.32 15.06 -9.60
N LYS A 271 -28.71 15.20 -8.43
CA LYS A 271 -29.34 15.82 -7.25
C LYS A 271 -29.38 17.35 -7.35
N TYR A 272 -28.30 18.00 -7.79
CA TYR A 272 -28.12 19.44 -7.69
C TYR A 272 -28.13 20.17 -9.06
N GLY A 273 -28.02 19.41 -10.14
CA GLY A 273 -27.93 19.96 -11.49
C GLY A 273 -26.55 20.53 -11.87
N PRO A 274 -26.36 20.84 -13.17
CA PRO A 274 -25.04 21.21 -13.69
C PRO A 274 -24.52 22.56 -13.16
N THR A 275 -25.40 23.48 -12.81
CA THR A 275 -25.03 24.84 -12.35
C THR A 275 -24.46 24.83 -10.92
N GLN A 276 -24.83 23.86 -10.09
CA GLN A 276 -24.42 23.76 -8.71
C GLN A 276 -23.40 22.62 -8.45
N LEU A 277 -23.05 21.83 -9.48
CA LEU A 277 -22.18 20.65 -9.31
C LEU A 277 -20.87 21.01 -8.61
N ASN A 278 -20.20 22.09 -9.00
CA ASN A 278 -18.91 22.50 -8.43
C ASN A 278 -19.01 22.95 -6.96
N ASP A 279 -20.20 23.31 -6.49
CA ASP A 279 -20.43 23.64 -5.09
C ASP A 279 -20.62 22.39 -4.21
N HIS A 280 -20.93 21.25 -4.84
CA HIS A 280 -21.29 20.01 -4.18
C HIS A 280 -20.32 18.84 -4.46
N PHE A 281 -19.46 18.93 -5.49
CA PHE A 281 -18.56 17.85 -5.86
C PHE A 281 -17.17 18.31 -6.27
N LEU A 282 -16.15 17.65 -5.70
CA LEU A 282 -14.75 17.82 -6.06
C LEU A 282 -14.10 16.45 -6.31
N ALA A 283 -13.44 16.27 -7.46
CA ALA A 283 -12.64 15.09 -7.73
C ALA A 283 -11.19 15.47 -7.97
N PHE A 284 -10.28 14.70 -7.38
CA PHE A 284 -8.84 14.79 -7.63
C PHE A 284 -8.30 13.41 -7.95
N ASN A 285 -7.43 13.32 -8.95
CA ASN A 285 -6.68 12.08 -9.21
C ASN A 285 -5.56 11.96 -8.17
N THR A 286 -5.67 10.97 -7.28
CA THR A 286 -4.73 10.70 -6.19
C THR A 286 -4.11 9.31 -6.27
N ILE A 287 -4.32 8.57 -7.38
CA ILE A 287 -3.69 7.28 -7.62
C ILE A 287 -2.19 7.46 -7.86
N CYS A 288 -1.40 6.54 -7.33
CA CYS A 288 0.05 6.53 -7.48
C CYS A 288 0.44 5.97 -8.85
N ASP A 289 1.37 6.64 -9.56
CA ASP A 289 1.87 6.19 -10.87
C ASP A 289 2.46 4.78 -10.77
N ALA A 290 3.25 4.49 -9.73
CA ALA A 290 3.84 3.17 -9.53
C ALA A 290 2.80 2.05 -9.36
N THR A 291 1.65 2.33 -8.74
CA THR A 291 0.52 1.40 -8.68
C THR A 291 -0.07 1.18 -10.06
N GLN A 292 -0.27 2.27 -10.83
CA GLN A 292 -0.81 2.21 -12.18
C GLN A 292 0.08 1.40 -13.12
N GLU A 293 1.39 1.70 -13.14
CA GLU A 293 2.36 1.01 -13.99
C GLU A 293 2.36 -0.51 -13.76
N ARG A 294 2.24 -0.94 -12.49
CA ARG A 294 2.18 -2.38 -12.16
C ARG A 294 0.88 -3.02 -12.59
N GLN A 295 -0.24 -2.31 -12.45
CA GLN A 295 -1.53 -2.81 -12.93
C GLN A 295 -1.53 -2.92 -14.47
N ASP A 296 -1.02 -1.93 -15.18
CA ASP A 296 -0.91 -1.95 -16.65
C ASP A 296 0.00 -3.08 -17.13
N ALA A 297 1.17 -3.26 -16.50
CA ALA A 297 2.08 -4.36 -16.79
C ALA A 297 1.46 -5.73 -16.50
N MET A 298 0.65 -5.81 -15.44
CA MET A 298 -0.07 -7.04 -15.10
C MET A 298 -1.15 -7.36 -16.13
N PHE A 299 -1.93 -6.36 -16.58
CA PHE A 299 -2.91 -6.57 -17.66
C PHE A 299 -2.25 -7.06 -18.95
N SER A 300 -1.08 -6.50 -19.30
CA SER A 300 -0.31 -6.98 -20.46
C SER A 300 0.18 -8.41 -20.28
N LEU A 301 0.68 -8.77 -19.10
CA LEU A 301 1.20 -10.11 -18.81
C LEU A 301 0.11 -11.19 -18.86
N VAL A 302 -1.09 -10.93 -18.32
CA VAL A 302 -2.18 -11.90 -18.30
C VAL A 302 -2.85 -12.11 -19.67
N ASP A 303 -2.55 -11.29 -20.66
CA ASP A 303 -2.96 -11.50 -22.05
C ASP A 303 -2.01 -12.47 -22.78
N GLU A 304 -0.82 -12.80 -22.22
CA GLU A 304 0.04 -13.87 -22.71
C GLU A 304 -0.50 -15.24 -22.29
N PRO A 305 -0.19 -16.33 -23.07
CA PRO A 305 -0.59 -17.66 -22.70
C PRO A 305 0.24 -18.18 -21.51
N LEU A 306 -0.33 -18.15 -20.31
CA LEU A 306 0.28 -18.61 -19.06
C LEU A 306 -0.43 -19.85 -18.54
N ASP A 307 0.33 -20.78 -17.94
CA ASP A 307 -0.21 -21.98 -17.30
C ASP A 307 -0.50 -21.73 -15.80
N LEU A 308 0.30 -20.87 -15.18
CA LEU A 308 0.08 -20.38 -13.81
C LEU A 308 0.80 -19.02 -13.59
N MET A 309 0.47 -18.38 -12.47
CA MET A 309 1.04 -17.11 -12.05
C MET A 309 1.52 -17.18 -10.61
N VAL A 310 2.71 -16.63 -10.32
CA VAL A 310 3.19 -16.38 -8.96
C VAL A 310 3.23 -14.87 -8.71
N VAL A 311 2.50 -14.42 -7.71
CA VAL A 311 2.43 -13.01 -7.28
C VAL A 311 3.14 -12.88 -5.94
N ILE A 312 4.21 -12.09 -5.88
CA ILE A 312 5.12 -12.04 -4.73
C ILE A 312 4.93 -10.72 -3.98
N GLY A 313 4.71 -10.80 -2.67
CA GLY A 313 4.66 -9.64 -1.77
C GLY A 313 3.82 -9.88 -0.54
N GLY A 314 4.00 -9.03 0.46
CA GLY A 314 3.36 -9.18 1.76
C GLY A 314 1.84 -9.33 1.69
N PHE A 315 1.30 -10.23 2.49
CA PHE A 315 -0.15 -10.52 2.52
C PHE A 315 -1.02 -9.33 2.95
N ASN A 316 -0.43 -8.32 3.57
CA ASN A 316 -1.08 -7.06 3.94
C ASN A 316 -0.96 -5.98 2.85
N SER A 317 -0.24 -6.25 1.76
CA SER A 317 -0.06 -5.32 0.66
C SER A 317 -1.28 -5.29 -0.26
N SER A 318 -2.02 -4.19 -0.26
CA SER A 318 -3.15 -4.00 -1.19
C SER A 318 -2.69 -4.02 -2.65
N ASN A 319 -1.53 -3.44 -2.97
CA ASN A 319 -0.99 -3.48 -4.33
C ASN A 319 -0.79 -4.93 -4.81
N THR A 320 -0.15 -5.78 -3.99
CA THR A 320 0.07 -7.19 -4.34
C THR A 320 -1.25 -7.96 -4.49
N THR A 321 -2.21 -7.73 -3.59
CA THR A 321 -3.54 -8.37 -3.67
C THR A 321 -4.25 -8.02 -4.98
N HIS A 322 -4.23 -6.76 -5.41
CA HIS A 322 -4.86 -6.34 -6.67
C HIS A 322 -4.18 -6.95 -7.90
N LEU A 323 -2.87 -7.19 -7.88
CA LEU A 323 -2.21 -7.93 -8.96
C LEU A 323 -2.72 -9.38 -9.04
N GLN A 324 -2.94 -10.03 -7.89
CA GLN A 324 -3.55 -11.36 -7.86
C GLN A 324 -5.00 -11.33 -8.38
N GLU A 325 -5.80 -10.35 -8.01
CA GLU A 325 -7.18 -10.17 -8.48
C GLU A 325 -7.24 -10.08 -10.01
N ILE A 326 -6.30 -9.38 -10.64
CA ILE A 326 -6.21 -9.29 -12.11
C ILE A 326 -5.96 -10.66 -12.72
N ALA A 327 -5.04 -11.47 -12.17
CA ALA A 327 -4.78 -12.82 -12.67
C ALA A 327 -6.00 -13.73 -12.53
N VAL A 328 -6.63 -13.73 -11.35
CA VAL A 328 -7.81 -14.55 -11.05
C VAL A 328 -9.00 -14.16 -11.95
N SER A 329 -9.21 -12.86 -12.22
CA SER A 329 -10.28 -12.38 -13.11
C SER A 329 -10.15 -12.89 -14.55
N ARG A 330 -8.92 -13.24 -14.97
CA ARG A 330 -8.63 -13.88 -16.29
C ARG A 330 -8.65 -15.38 -16.25
N GLY A 331 -9.01 -16.00 -15.10
CA GLY A 331 -9.06 -17.45 -14.93
C GLY A 331 -7.69 -18.13 -14.85
N ILE A 332 -6.62 -17.36 -14.61
CA ILE A 332 -5.27 -17.90 -14.47
C ILE A 332 -5.10 -18.43 -13.04
N ARG A 333 -4.59 -19.67 -12.91
CA ARG A 333 -4.23 -20.26 -11.62
C ARG A 333 -3.13 -19.43 -10.97
N SER A 334 -3.42 -18.76 -9.85
CA SER A 334 -2.56 -17.74 -9.27
C SER A 334 -2.19 -18.06 -7.82
N PHE A 335 -0.91 -17.91 -7.48
CA PHE A 335 -0.35 -18.15 -6.17
C PHE A 335 0.24 -16.86 -5.60
N HIS A 336 -0.36 -16.32 -4.54
CA HIS A 336 0.18 -15.19 -3.81
C HIS A 336 1.03 -15.70 -2.63
N ILE A 337 2.31 -15.35 -2.63
CA ILE A 337 3.28 -15.70 -1.60
C ILE A 337 3.95 -14.43 -1.05
N ASP A 338 4.26 -14.41 0.23
CA ASP A 338 4.93 -13.27 0.87
C ASP A 338 6.45 -13.41 0.90
N THR A 339 6.95 -14.64 0.88
CA THR A 339 8.39 -14.95 0.87
C THR A 339 8.71 -16.17 -0.02
N PRO A 340 9.95 -16.30 -0.53
CA PRO A 340 10.36 -17.45 -1.32
C PRO A 340 10.26 -18.80 -0.59
N GLU A 341 10.35 -18.80 0.76
CA GLU A 341 10.28 -20.01 1.60
C GLU A 341 8.93 -20.72 1.51
N ARG A 342 7.89 -20.03 1.00
CA ARG A 342 6.59 -20.64 0.72
C ARG A 342 6.63 -21.71 -0.36
N ILE A 343 7.70 -21.78 -1.15
CA ILE A 343 7.92 -22.83 -2.15
C ILE A 343 8.84 -23.90 -1.56
N ASP A 344 8.34 -25.12 -1.45
CA ASP A 344 9.08 -26.31 -1.05
C ASP A 344 9.48 -27.12 -2.31
N VAL A 345 10.75 -27.02 -2.66
CA VAL A 345 11.31 -27.70 -3.84
C VAL A 345 11.29 -29.24 -3.69
N GLY A 346 11.49 -29.74 -2.45
CA GLY A 346 11.55 -31.19 -2.18
C GLY A 346 10.22 -31.90 -2.41
N THR A 347 9.09 -31.23 -2.23
CA THR A 347 7.75 -31.78 -2.33
C THR A 347 6.93 -31.21 -3.48
N ASN A 348 7.49 -30.32 -4.30
CA ASN A 348 6.77 -29.55 -5.32
C ASN A 348 5.47 -28.96 -4.76
N SER A 349 5.56 -28.29 -3.61
CA SER A 349 4.40 -27.67 -2.99
C SER A 349 4.62 -26.18 -2.73
N ILE A 350 3.51 -25.46 -2.70
CA ILE A 350 3.49 -24.02 -2.44
C ILE A 350 2.45 -23.71 -1.35
N GLU A 351 2.88 -22.94 -0.35
CA GLU A 351 1.98 -22.35 0.63
C GLU A 351 1.62 -20.93 0.18
N HIS A 352 0.36 -20.66 -0.08
CA HIS A 352 -0.08 -19.41 -0.68
C HIS A 352 -1.39 -18.92 -0.08
N LYS A 353 -1.69 -17.65 -0.30
CA LYS A 353 -2.93 -17.03 0.14
C LYS A 353 -3.86 -16.77 -1.06
N PRO A 354 -4.93 -17.57 -1.24
CA PRO A 354 -5.94 -17.28 -2.23
C PRO A 354 -6.71 -15.99 -1.90
N LEU A 355 -7.39 -15.39 -2.88
CA LEU A 355 -8.25 -14.23 -2.66
C LEU A 355 -9.35 -14.56 -1.64
N ALA A 356 -9.56 -13.66 -0.68
CA ALA A 356 -10.59 -13.76 0.36
C ALA A 356 -10.58 -15.08 1.17
N ALA A 357 -9.43 -15.76 1.22
CA ALA A 357 -9.28 -17.04 1.93
C ALA A 357 -8.07 -17.02 2.88
N GLU A 358 -8.01 -18.01 3.75
CA GLU A 358 -6.86 -18.26 4.63
C GLU A 358 -5.70 -18.88 3.85
N LEU A 359 -4.50 -18.82 4.46
CA LEU A 359 -3.31 -19.45 3.93
C LEU A 359 -3.53 -20.96 3.75
N CYS A 360 -3.16 -21.49 2.59
CA CYS A 360 -3.28 -22.91 2.29
C CYS A 360 -2.06 -23.44 1.56
N ARG A 361 -1.86 -24.75 1.60
CA ARG A 361 -0.77 -25.44 0.91
C ARG A 361 -1.32 -26.26 -0.25
N GLU A 362 -0.69 -26.16 -1.42
CA GLU A 362 -1.02 -26.91 -2.63
C GLU A 362 0.19 -27.71 -3.09
N GLY A 363 0.02 -29.02 -3.27
CA GLY A 363 1.02 -29.95 -3.80
C GLY A 363 0.98 -30.04 -5.31
N ASP A 364 2.08 -30.49 -5.92
CA ASP A 364 2.23 -30.59 -7.38
C ASP A 364 1.83 -29.30 -8.12
N PHE A 365 2.17 -28.13 -7.51
CA PHE A 365 1.73 -26.85 -8.04
C PHE A 365 2.39 -26.51 -9.37
N LEU A 366 3.67 -26.91 -9.57
CA LEU A 366 4.35 -26.78 -10.85
C LEU A 366 4.11 -28.06 -11.69
N PRO A 367 3.36 -27.98 -12.82
CA PRO A 367 3.01 -29.14 -13.64
C PRO A 367 4.24 -29.83 -14.22
N LYS A 368 4.12 -31.12 -14.53
CA LYS A 368 5.13 -31.86 -15.29
C LYS A 368 5.06 -31.48 -16.78
N GLY A 369 6.21 -31.43 -17.46
CA GLY A 369 6.30 -31.01 -18.87
C GLY A 369 6.53 -29.53 -19.05
N PRO A 370 6.52 -29.00 -20.28
CA PRO A 370 6.72 -27.58 -20.55
C PRO A 370 5.67 -26.73 -19.82
N VAL A 371 6.12 -25.68 -19.13
CA VAL A 371 5.26 -24.83 -18.32
C VAL A 371 5.64 -23.37 -18.48
N ARG A 372 4.64 -22.50 -18.64
CA ARG A 372 4.78 -21.04 -18.74
C ARG A 372 4.29 -20.41 -17.45
N VAL A 373 5.21 -19.80 -16.73
CA VAL A 373 4.95 -19.19 -15.44
C VAL A 373 5.02 -17.68 -15.56
N GLY A 374 3.92 -16.99 -15.31
CA GLY A 374 3.92 -15.55 -15.12
C GLY A 374 4.40 -15.21 -13.71
N ILE A 375 5.23 -14.19 -13.58
CA ILE A 375 5.71 -13.72 -12.28
C ILE A 375 5.56 -12.21 -12.21
N THR A 376 5.02 -11.74 -11.11
CA THR A 376 5.00 -10.32 -10.76
C THR A 376 5.20 -10.11 -9.27
N SER A 377 5.48 -8.89 -8.87
CA SER A 377 5.56 -8.56 -7.46
C SER A 377 4.99 -7.18 -7.13
N GLY A 378 4.54 -7.02 -5.90
CA GLY A 378 4.07 -5.75 -5.39
C GLY A 378 5.19 -4.71 -5.25
N ALA A 379 4.80 -3.43 -5.14
CA ALA A 379 5.69 -2.28 -5.01
C ALA A 379 6.59 -2.29 -3.76
N SER A 380 6.32 -3.19 -2.82
CA SER A 380 7.09 -3.40 -1.59
C SER A 380 7.96 -4.66 -1.60
N THR A 381 8.16 -5.30 -2.76
CA THR A 381 8.93 -6.55 -2.88
C THR A 381 10.25 -6.27 -3.58
N PRO A 382 11.41 -6.61 -3.00
CA PRO A 382 12.70 -6.40 -3.64
C PRO A 382 12.95 -7.40 -4.78
N ASP A 383 13.79 -7.03 -5.73
CA ASP A 383 14.22 -7.89 -6.85
C ASP A 383 14.82 -9.22 -6.36
N ARG A 384 15.53 -9.18 -5.23
CA ARG A 384 16.13 -10.39 -4.61
C ARG A 384 15.08 -11.46 -4.29
N ALA A 385 13.94 -11.09 -3.74
CA ALA A 385 12.86 -12.05 -3.45
C ALA A 385 12.27 -12.66 -4.73
N VAL A 386 12.22 -11.90 -5.83
CA VAL A 386 11.76 -12.39 -7.14
C VAL A 386 12.78 -13.36 -7.72
N GLU A 387 14.09 -13.05 -7.63
CA GLU A 387 15.19 -13.95 -8.02
C GLU A 387 15.08 -15.30 -7.31
N GLU A 388 14.99 -15.30 -5.98
CA GLU A 388 14.92 -16.52 -5.18
C GLU A 388 13.71 -17.40 -5.51
N VAL A 389 12.58 -16.80 -5.86
CA VAL A 389 11.40 -17.53 -6.36
C VAL A 389 11.71 -18.17 -7.72
N ILE A 390 12.35 -17.44 -8.64
CA ILE A 390 12.72 -17.97 -9.96
C ILE A 390 13.70 -19.13 -9.81
N GLU A 391 14.71 -19.02 -8.94
CA GLU A 391 15.69 -20.08 -8.67
C GLU A 391 15.01 -21.37 -8.17
N LYS A 392 14.03 -21.26 -7.26
CA LYS A 392 13.27 -22.41 -6.77
C LYS A 392 12.43 -23.05 -7.88
N LEU A 393 11.83 -22.24 -8.77
CA LEU A 393 11.11 -22.74 -9.93
C LEU A 393 12.03 -23.45 -10.93
N MET A 394 13.26 -22.93 -11.13
CA MET A 394 14.28 -23.59 -11.95
C MET A 394 14.66 -24.94 -11.35
N GLN A 395 14.95 -25.03 -10.06
CA GLN A 395 15.25 -26.29 -9.35
C GLN A 395 14.09 -27.31 -9.48
N LEU A 396 12.83 -26.87 -9.36
CA LEU A 396 11.66 -27.71 -9.58
C LEU A 396 11.52 -28.19 -11.03
N SER A 397 12.00 -27.41 -11.98
CA SER A 397 11.94 -27.77 -13.39
C SER A 397 12.96 -28.84 -13.79
N GLU A 398 14.03 -29.01 -13.02
CA GLU A 398 15.08 -30.01 -13.23
C GLU A 398 14.72 -31.40 -12.64
N ASN A 399 13.78 -31.43 -11.69
CA ASN A 399 13.26 -32.66 -11.06
C ASN A 399 12.04 -33.20 -11.82
#